data_09579649f9f93aafd4a72e9c0ec698b4
#
_entry.id   09579649f9f93aafd4a72e9c0ec698b4
#
_cell.length_a   1.000
_cell.length_b   1.000
_cell.length_c   1.000
_cell.angle_alpha   90.00
_cell.angle_beta   90.00
_cell.angle_gamma   90.00
#
_symmetry.space_group_name_H-M   'P 1'
#
loop_
_entity.id
_entity.type
_entity.pdbx_description
1 polymer ?
#
loop_
_entity_poly.entity_id
_entity_poly.type
_entity_poly.pdbx_seq_one_letter_code
_entity_poly.pdbx_strand_id
1 'polypeptide(L)'
;MSESKLVTKQWWADGSNYTKGRQDKIRGIVIHHAASTSLNSIGTVFATPGRNGSAHYGVGGKEIHQYVHEADTAWHCGNWLGNSATIGIETTNSTGAPDWKVSDESLNTLITLVADIAKRNNLGKLWLDPNADYPTLSGHKDWYGSATACPGPYLYPKLQYIADKANEINYPTKPTLVWEQLAEPRTFTTLKDPTELWDFNHVSYADCKSKKSYKAGEDVEIYGKCTNRSLNTWYYIQKSDFEKQNPVGFNHGDIVLKAEPEPTPEPEPEDPTVGILQRFIQFIQHIIDLITRKA
;
A
#
# COMPACT_ATOMS: atom_id res chain seq x y z
N MET A 1 -5.52 11.66 -20.40
CA MET A 1 -4.57 11.55 -19.27
C MET A 1 -5.36 11.88 -18.00
N SER A 2 -5.20 11.12 -16.93
CA SER A 2 -5.86 11.40 -15.65
C SER A 2 -4.93 12.24 -14.77
N GLU A 3 -5.43 13.31 -14.19
CA GLU A 3 -4.74 14.17 -13.23
C GLU A 3 -4.43 13.42 -11.93
N SER A 4 -3.47 13.91 -11.14
CA SER A 4 -3.16 13.32 -9.84
C SER A 4 -4.32 13.49 -8.85
N LYS A 5 -4.72 12.39 -8.21
CA LYS A 5 -5.72 12.43 -7.13
C LYS A 5 -5.14 12.90 -5.78
N LEU A 6 -3.84 13.14 -5.72
CA LEU A 6 -3.15 13.64 -4.53
C LEU A 6 -3.24 15.15 -4.38
N VAL A 7 -3.78 15.86 -5.39
CA VAL A 7 -3.93 17.31 -5.38
C VAL A 7 -4.86 17.73 -4.24
N THR A 8 -4.36 18.62 -3.38
CA THR A 8 -5.12 19.21 -2.27
C THR A 8 -5.80 20.52 -2.64
N LYS A 9 -5.26 21.22 -3.66
CA LYS A 9 -5.79 22.49 -4.13
C LYS A 9 -5.49 22.71 -5.62
N GLN A 10 -6.47 23.19 -6.36
CA GLN A 10 -6.28 23.72 -7.71
C GLN A 10 -6.17 25.24 -7.67
N TRP A 11 -5.14 25.77 -8.32
CA TRP A 11 -4.91 27.22 -8.43
C TRP A 11 -4.33 27.51 -9.82
N TRP A 12 -5.21 27.69 -10.78
CA TRP A 12 -4.82 27.73 -12.19
C TRP A 12 -3.91 28.92 -12.51
N ALA A 13 -2.85 28.64 -13.27
CA ALA A 13 -2.01 29.65 -13.89
C ALA A 13 -2.82 30.47 -14.93
N ASP A 14 -2.43 31.74 -15.14
CA ASP A 14 -3.01 32.56 -16.21
C ASP A 14 -2.70 31.93 -17.58
N GLY A 15 -3.65 32.00 -18.49
CA GLY A 15 -3.54 31.40 -19.84
C GLY A 15 -2.37 31.89 -20.68
N SER A 16 -1.78 33.08 -20.33
CA SER A 16 -0.58 33.61 -20.96
C SER A 16 0.74 32.98 -20.47
N ASN A 17 0.70 32.06 -19.50
CA ASN A 17 1.86 31.52 -18.83
C ASN A 17 2.12 30.03 -19.15
N TYR A 18 1.33 29.43 -20.03
CA TYR A 18 1.48 28.05 -20.51
C TYR A 18 0.93 27.91 -21.93
N THR A 19 1.20 26.81 -22.60
CA THR A 19 0.61 26.47 -23.90
C THR A 19 -0.48 25.43 -23.73
N LYS A 20 -1.65 25.69 -24.30
CA LYS A 20 -2.73 24.71 -24.34
C LYS A 20 -2.38 23.54 -25.22
N GLY A 21 -2.55 22.34 -24.67
CA GLY A 21 -2.15 21.08 -25.32
C GLY A 21 -0.67 20.77 -25.17
N ARG A 22 -0.28 19.54 -25.56
CA ARG A 22 1.09 19.06 -25.62
C ARG A 22 1.45 18.66 -27.03
N GLN A 23 2.70 18.96 -27.44
CA GLN A 23 3.24 18.49 -28.72
C GLN A 23 3.96 17.15 -28.58
N ASP A 24 4.33 16.75 -27.35
CA ASP A 24 4.97 15.45 -27.09
C ASP A 24 4.26 14.72 -25.93
N LYS A 25 4.43 13.39 -25.88
CA LYS A 25 4.00 12.59 -24.73
C LYS A 25 4.86 12.91 -23.51
N ILE A 26 4.30 12.74 -22.33
CA ILE A 26 5.05 12.87 -21.09
C ILE A 26 6.09 11.74 -21.03
N ARG A 27 7.37 12.11 -20.91
CA ARG A 27 8.53 11.22 -20.88
C ARG A 27 9.31 11.32 -19.57
N GLY A 28 9.11 12.40 -18.79
CA GLY A 28 9.86 12.64 -17.58
C GLY A 28 9.23 13.68 -16.64
N ILE A 29 9.94 13.92 -15.56
CA ILE A 29 9.58 14.85 -14.50
C ILE A 29 10.78 15.76 -14.24
N VAL A 30 10.53 17.08 -14.13
CA VAL A 30 11.56 18.06 -13.78
C VAL A 30 11.27 18.63 -12.40
N ILE A 31 12.26 18.51 -11.52
CA ILE A 31 12.20 19.03 -10.15
C ILE A 31 12.77 20.43 -10.09
N HIS A 32 12.01 21.33 -9.45
CA HIS A 32 12.39 22.69 -9.16
C HIS A 32 12.35 22.95 -7.65
N HIS A 33 13.09 23.97 -7.19
CA HIS A 33 12.83 24.62 -5.93
C HIS A 33 12.22 26.00 -6.18
N ALA A 34 11.20 26.34 -5.41
CA ALA A 34 10.41 27.53 -5.66
C ALA A 34 11.09 28.87 -5.26
N ALA A 35 12.26 28.81 -4.60
CA ALA A 35 12.86 29.97 -3.94
C ALA A 35 11.86 30.72 -3.02
N SER A 36 10.90 29.99 -2.45
CA SER A 36 9.80 30.47 -1.63
C SER A 36 9.43 29.43 -0.56
N THR A 37 8.95 29.90 0.58
CA THR A 37 8.42 29.03 1.66
C THR A 37 6.91 28.80 1.57
N SER A 38 6.24 29.34 0.54
CA SER A 38 4.77 29.35 0.45
C SER A 38 4.26 28.89 -0.90
N LEU A 39 3.44 27.85 -0.92
CA LEU A 39 2.69 27.40 -2.10
C LEU A 39 1.74 28.48 -2.63
N ASN A 40 1.14 29.27 -1.74
CA ASN A 40 0.26 30.35 -2.14
C ASN A 40 1.00 31.43 -2.93
N SER A 41 2.26 31.72 -2.58
CA SER A 41 3.10 32.66 -3.35
C SER A 41 3.35 32.16 -4.79
N ILE A 42 3.62 30.85 -4.94
CA ILE A 42 3.79 30.22 -6.26
C ILE A 42 2.52 30.36 -7.09
N GLY A 43 1.36 30.01 -6.52
CA GLY A 43 0.06 30.13 -7.20
C GLY A 43 -0.24 31.59 -7.62
N THR A 44 0.04 32.55 -6.76
CA THR A 44 -0.13 33.99 -7.10
C THR A 44 0.77 34.40 -8.26
N VAL A 45 2.03 34.00 -8.27
CA VAL A 45 3.00 34.27 -9.34
C VAL A 45 2.53 33.69 -10.66
N PHE A 46 2.10 32.43 -10.68
CA PHE A 46 1.64 31.76 -11.92
C PHE A 46 0.28 32.28 -12.42
N ALA A 47 -0.58 32.75 -11.52
CA ALA A 47 -1.85 33.40 -11.88
C ALA A 47 -1.69 34.87 -12.38
N THR A 48 -0.49 35.46 -12.27
CA THR A 48 -0.23 36.81 -12.77
C THR A 48 -0.05 36.79 -14.30
N PRO A 49 -0.86 37.53 -15.08
CA PRO A 49 -0.72 37.56 -16.53
C PRO A 49 0.66 38.02 -16.98
N GLY A 50 1.19 37.39 -18.05
CA GLY A 50 2.46 37.77 -18.66
C GLY A 50 3.70 37.40 -17.82
N ARG A 51 3.58 36.53 -16.84
CA ARG A 51 4.71 36.00 -16.04
C ARG A 51 5.72 35.23 -16.89
N ASN A 52 5.28 34.67 -18.03
CA ASN A 52 6.07 33.89 -18.97
C ASN A 52 6.73 32.65 -18.29
N GLY A 53 6.00 31.98 -17.40
CA GLY A 53 6.47 30.79 -16.72
C GLY A 53 5.41 30.22 -15.81
N SER A 54 5.39 28.89 -15.69
CA SER A 54 4.48 28.12 -14.86
C SER A 54 5.06 26.74 -14.58
N ALA A 55 4.48 25.99 -13.65
CA ALA A 55 4.72 24.56 -13.47
C ALA A 55 3.38 23.82 -13.41
N HIS A 56 3.40 22.50 -13.51
CA HIS A 56 2.18 21.70 -13.40
C HIS A 56 1.73 21.61 -11.95
N TYR A 57 2.68 21.38 -11.06
CA TYR A 57 2.44 21.16 -9.64
C TYR A 57 3.35 21.99 -8.74
N GLY A 58 2.92 22.19 -7.51
CA GLY A 58 3.73 22.66 -6.41
C GLY A 58 3.53 21.81 -5.17
N VAL A 59 4.60 21.59 -4.40
CA VAL A 59 4.62 20.81 -3.17
C VAL A 59 5.13 21.65 -2.00
N GLY A 60 4.42 21.59 -0.86
CA GLY A 60 4.83 22.23 0.39
C GLY A 60 4.17 21.60 1.60
N GLY A 61 4.95 21.10 2.56
CA GLY A 61 4.41 20.28 3.64
C GLY A 61 3.70 19.05 3.08
N LYS A 62 2.47 18.84 3.50
CA LYS A 62 1.57 17.76 2.98
C LYS A 62 0.71 18.21 1.81
N GLU A 63 0.82 19.45 1.38
CA GLU A 63 -0.03 20.02 0.34
C GLU A 63 0.59 19.85 -1.04
N ILE A 64 -0.28 19.59 -2.02
CA ILE A 64 0.03 19.51 -3.44
C ILE A 64 -0.95 20.45 -4.15
N HIS A 65 -0.41 21.54 -4.73
CA HIS A 65 -1.19 22.44 -5.58
C HIS A 65 -0.98 22.07 -7.04
N GLN A 66 -2.04 22.20 -7.84
CA GLN A 66 -1.97 22.07 -9.29
C GLN A 66 -2.20 23.42 -9.94
N TYR A 67 -1.33 23.79 -10.88
CA TYR A 67 -1.36 25.09 -11.56
C TYR A 67 -1.64 24.99 -13.06
N VAL A 68 -1.20 23.91 -13.70
CA VAL A 68 -1.43 23.63 -15.13
C VAL A 68 -1.89 22.19 -15.28
N HIS A 69 -2.82 21.93 -16.18
CA HIS A 69 -3.24 20.56 -16.50
C HIS A 69 -2.10 19.75 -17.11
N GLU A 70 -1.98 18.46 -16.76
CA GLU A 70 -0.96 17.60 -17.38
C GLU A 70 -1.12 17.46 -18.89
N ALA A 71 -2.32 17.69 -19.40
CA ALA A 71 -2.61 17.71 -20.84
C ALA A 71 -2.10 18.98 -21.56
N ASP A 72 -1.72 20.02 -20.82
CA ASP A 72 -1.19 21.27 -21.34
C ASP A 72 0.34 21.36 -21.11
N THR A 73 1.02 22.31 -21.73
CA THR A 73 2.47 22.49 -21.63
C THR A 73 2.79 23.66 -20.69
N ALA A 74 3.21 23.36 -19.45
CA ALA A 74 3.73 24.38 -18.55
C ALA A 74 5.12 24.86 -19.00
N TRP A 75 5.44 26.13 -18.78
CA TRP A 75 6.72 26.74 -19.14
C TRP A 75 7.64 26.80 -17.92
N HIS A 76 8.33 25.68 -17.62
CA HIS A 76 9.04 25.53 -16.35
C HIS A 76 10.57 25.39 -16.48
N CYS A 77 11.11 24.93 -17.61
CA CYS A 77 12.55 24.66 -17.69
C CYS A 77 13.32 25.48 -18.73
N GLY A 78 12.70 26.56 -19.27
CA GLY A 78 13.40 27.44 -20.24
C GLY A 78 13.81 26.75 -21.54
N ASN A 79 13.35 25.55 -21.77
CA ASN A 79 13.66 24.69 -22.92
C ASN A 79 12.35 24.11 -23.46
N TRP A 80 12.09 24.30 -24.76
CA TRP A 80 10.82 23.84 -25.35
C TRP A 80 10.64 22.33 -25.30
N LEU A 81 11.69 21.58 -25.57
CA LEU A 81 11.67 20.11 -25.52
C LEU A 81 11.34 19.62 -24.12
N GLY A 82 12.01 20.17 -23.09
CA GLY A 82 11.73 19.89 -21.70
C GLY A 82 10.32 20.26 -21.31
N ASN A 83 9.84 21.47 -21.66
CA ASN A 83 8.48 21.90 -21.33
C ASN A 83 7.42 20.97 -21.94
N SER A 84 7.57 20.61 -23.22
CA SER A 84 6.57 19.80 -23.95
C SER A 84 6.55 18.33 -23.55
N ALA A 85 7.68 17.78 -23.07
CA ALA A 85 7.84 16.34 -22.77
C ALA A 85 7.86 15.99 -21.30
N THR A 86 7.78 16.99 -20.37
CA THR A 86 7.89 16.68 -18.94
C THR A 86 6.80 17.33 -18.10
N ILE A 87 6.68 16.88 -16.87
CA ILE A 87 5.89 17.48 -15.81
C ILE A 87 6.84 18.24 -14.87
N GLY A 88 6.65 19.58 -14.76
CA GLY A 88 7.41 20.41 -13.80
C GLY A 88 6.76 20.44 -12.43
N ILE A 89 7.56 20.28 -11.37
CA ILE A 89 7.11 20.33 -9.98
C ILE A 89 7.95 21.35 -9.22
N GLU A 90 7.33 22.40 -8.69
CA GLU A 90 7.92 23.35 -7.76
C GLU A 90 7.87 22.81 -6.32
N THR A 91 8.97 22.90 -5.59
CA THR A 91 9.02 22.47 -4.18
C THR A 91 9.35 23.66 -3.31
N THR A 92 8.51 23.95 -2.30
CA THR A 92 8.76 25.04 -1.36
C THR A 92 10.01 24.75 -0.51
N ASN A 93 10.73 25.82 -0.20
CA ASN A 93 11.89 25.75 0.67
C ASN A 93 11.49 25.97 2.13
N SER A 94 12.23 25.38 3.07
CA SER A 94 12.12 25.64 4.50
C SER A 94 13.10 26.69 5.00
N THR A 95 14.14 27.00 4.19
CA THR A 95 15.11 28.08 4.44
C THR A 95 15.33 28.90 3.18
N GLY A 96 15.89 30.10 3.34
CA GLY A 96 16.38 30.94 2.24
C GLY A 96 17.76 30.54 1.75
N ALA A 97 18.36 31.45 0.95
CA ALA A 97 19.73 31.33 0.48
C ALA A 97 20.72 31.31 1.64
N PRO A 98 21.89 30.66 1.48
CA PRO A 98 22.32 29.93 0.29
C PRO A 98 21.81 28.48 0.24
N ASP A 99 21.29 27.93 1.35
CA ASP A 99 21.05 26.51 1.53
C ASP A 99 19.82 25.99 0.78
N TRP A 100 18.75 26.80 0.71
CA TRP A 100 17.48 26.45 0.07
C TRP A 100 16.96 25.06 0.51
N LYS A 101 17.03 24.76 1.83
CA LYS A 101 16.58 23.47 2.38
C LYS A 101 15.10 23.25 2.10
N VAL A 102 14.70 22.01 2.02
CA VAL A 102 13.33 21.54 1.94
C VAL A 102 13.04 20.69 3.19
N SER A 103 11.86 20.83 3.77
CA SER A 103 11.48 20.02 4.93
C SER A 103 11.32 18.54 4.53
N ASP A 104 11.54 17.64 5.49
CA ASP A 104 11.34 16.20 5.25
C ASP A 104 9.90 15.89 4.85
N GLU A 105 8.92 16.63 5.39
CA GLU A 105 7.52 16.49 5.03
C GLU A 105 7.27 16.84 3.55
N SER A 106 7.81 17.99 3.08
CA SER A 106 7.73 18.38 1.67
C SER A 106 8.48 17.38 0.77
N LEU A 107 9.64 16.88 1.20
CA LEU A 107 10.40 15.90 0.44
C LEU A 107 9.62 14.57 0.28
N ASN A 108 9.00 14.09 1.35
CA ASN A 108 8.19 12.87 1.31
C ASN A 108 6.93 13.04 0.42
N THR A 109 6.29 14.21 0.49
CA THR A 109 5.16 14.57 -0.38
C THR A 109 5.58 14.65 -1.85
N LEU A 110 6.76 15.25 -2.13
CA LEU A 110 7.34 15.28 -3.46
C LEU A 110 7.60 13.88 -4.01
N ILE A 111 8.23 13.00 -3.24
CA ILE A 111 8.48 11.60 -3.63
C ILE A 111 7.17 10.88 -3.97
N THR A 112 6.13 11.07 -3.16
CA THR A 112 4.81 10.45 -3.38
C THR A 112 4.17 10.96 -4.68
N LEU A 113 4.23 12.26 -4.96
CA LEU A 113 3.73 12.85 -6.21
C LEU A 113 4.54 12.36 -7.43
N VAL A 114 5.87 12.32 -7.32
CA VAL A 114 6.75 11.80 -8.38
C VAL A 114 6.42 10.34 -8.71
N ALA A 115 6.19 9.49 -7.71
CA ALA A 115 5.78 8.10 -7.92
C ALA A 115 4.41 8.01 -8.61
N ASP A 116 3.43 8.80 -8.20
CA ASP A 116 2.09 8.86 -8.80
C ASP A 116 2.15 9.28 -10.28
N ILE A 117 2.88 10.36 -10.59
CA ILE A 117 3.05 10.85 -11.98
C ILE A 117 3.74 9.77 -12.82
N ALA A 118 4.82 9.18 -12.33
CA ALA A 118 5.57 8.14 -13.05
C ALA A 118 4.68 6.94 -13.39
N LYS A 119 3.88 6.47 -12.44
CA LYS A 119 2.95 5.35 -12.62
C LYS A 119 1.84 5.67 -13.63
N ARG A 120 1.17 6.82 -13.48
CA ARG A 120 0.04 7.22 -14.35
C ARG A 120 0.48 7.47 -15.80
N ASN A 121 1.70 7.95 -16.00
CA ASN A 121 2.24 8.26 -17.32
C ASN A 121 3.13 7.13 -17.91
N ASN A 122 3.17 5.96 -17.26
CA ASN A 122 3.93 4.78 -17.70
C ASN A 122 5.42 5.08 -17.98
N LEU A 123 6.07 5.88 -17.11
CA LEU A 123 7.48 6.25 -17.29
C LEU A 123 8.45 5.10 -16.99
N GLY A 124 7.96 3.98 -16.46
CA GLY A 124 8.81 2.88 -16.00
C GLY A 124 9.53 3.23 -14.69
N LYS A 125 10.69 2.59 -14.46
CA LYS A 125 11.57 3.00 -13.35
C LYS A 125 12.20 4.34 -13.67
N LEU A 126 12.19 5.23 -12.67
CA LEU A 126 12.84 6.52 -12.79
C LEU A 126 14.35 6.37 -12.73
N TRP A 127 15.04 7.12 -13.55
CA TRP A 127 16.49 7.18 -13.65
C TRP A 127 16.95 8.58 -14.05
N LEU A 128 18.17 8.92 -13.67
CA LEU A 128 18.84 10.15 -14.03
C LEU A 128 19.97 9.84 -15.00
N ASP A 129 19.98 10.53 -16.13
CA ASP A 129 21.11 10.53 -17.03
C ASP A 129 21.22 11.94 -17.65
N PRO A 130 22.21 12.74 -17.24
CA PRO A 130 22.38 14.09 -17.76
C PRO A 130 22.75 14.12 -19.24
N ASN A 131 23.11 12.98 -19.82
CA ASN A 131 23.46 12.88 -21.25
C ASN A 131 22.31 12.32 -22.09
N ALA A 132 21.20 11.93 -21.46
CA ALA A 132 20.03 11.45 -22.20
C ALA A 132 19.17 12.63 -22.67
N ASP A 133 18.66 12.55 -23.89
CA ASP A 133 17.72 13.54 -24.41
C ASP A 133 16.46 13.69 -23.52
N TYR A 134 16.05 12.61 -22.88
CA TYR A 134 14.87 12.55 -22.03
C TYR A 134 15.09 11.67 -20.79
N PRO A 135 15.79 12.18 -19.75
CA PRO A 135 15.85 11.49 -18.48
C PRO A 135 14.43 11.44 -17.86
N THR A 136 14.10 10.34 -17.19
CA THR A 136 12.78 10.20 -16.58
C THR A 136 12.61 11.04 -15.31
N LEU A 137 13.72 11.44 -14.68
CA LEU A 137 13.79 12.44 -13.61
C LEU A 137 15.00 13.33 -13.82
N SER A 138 14.84 14.64 -13.69
CA SER A 138 15.92 15.63 -13.84
C SER A 138 15.67 16.86 -12.99
N GLY A 139 16.67 17.70 -12.83
CA GLY A 139 16.56 19.05 -12.32
C GLY A 139 16.43 20.09 -13.44
N HIS A 140 15.94 21.27 -13.11
CA HIS A 140 15.81 22.37 -14.10
C HIS A 140 17.13 22.66 -14.83
N LYS A 141 18.25 22.71 -14.12
CA LYS A 141 19.56 23.04 -14.71
C LYS A 141 20.12 21.98 -15.68
N ASP A 142 19.53 20.80 -15.73
CA ASP A 142 19.97 19.71 -16.62
C ASP A 142 19.51 19.93 -18.08
N TRP A 143 18.62 20.90 -18.31
CA TRP A 143 18.07 21.20 -19.63
C TRP A 143 18.92 22.25 -20.37
N TYR A 144 19.32 21.92 -21.59
CA TYR A 144 20.12 22.79 -22.44
C TYR A 144 19.47 24.16 -22.61
N GLY A 145 20.26 25.23 -22.50
CA GLY A 145 19.79 26.61 -22.57
C GLY A 145 19.26 27.17 -21.26
N SER A 146 19.20 26.37 -20.21
CA SER A 146 18.74 26.80 -18.89
C SER A 146 19.89 27.34 -18.06
N ALA A 147 20.01 28.67 -17.94
CA ALA A 147 21.02 29.34 -17.09
C ALA A 147 20.48 29.49 -15.67
N THR A 148 20.41 28.40 -14.90
CA THR A 148 19.83 28.39 -13.56
C THR A 148 20.58 27.48 -12.59
N ALA A 149 20.52 27.84 -11.28
CA ALA A 149 20.97 26.97 -10.21
C ALA A 149 19.86 26.01 -9.70
N CYS A 150 18.62 26.17 -10.17
CA CYS A 150 17.47 25.32 -9.77
C CYS A 150 17.71 23.85 -10.17
N PRO A 151 17.40 22.89 -9.29
CA PRO A 151 16.61 22.98 -8.07
C PRO A 151 17.43 23.29 -6.78
N GLY A 152 18.57 23.92 -6.91
CA GLY A 152 19.40 24.40 -5.80
C GLY A 152 20.27 23.33 -5.13
N PRO A 153 21.15 23.76 -4.20
CA PRO A 153 22.16 22.90 -3.62
C PRO A 153 21.59 21.79 -2.70
N TYR A 154 20.37 21.92 -2.22
CA TYR A 154 19.75 20.92 -1.37
C TYR A 154 19.04 19.80 -2.16
N LEU A 155 18.18 20.16 -3.14
CA LEU A 155 17.41 19.17 -3.88
C LEU A 155 18.20 18.48 -4.98
N TYR A 156 19.11 19.18 -5.66
CA TYR A 156 19.82 18.58 -6.79
C TYR A 156 20.60 17.31 -6.42
N PRO A 157 21.40 17.27 -5.33
CA PRO A 157 22.04 16.03 -4.90
C PRO A 157 21.10 14.93 -4.45
N LYS A 158 19.83 15.26 -4.19
CA LYS A 158 18.80 14.32 -3.75
C LYS A 158 17.96 13.73 -4.89
N LEU A 159 18.17 14.13 -6.14
CA LEU A 159 17.39 13.62 -7.26
C LEU A 159 17.45 12.10 -7.37
N GLN A 160 18.63 11.49 -7.19
CA GLN A 160 18.77 10.03 -7.17
C GLN A 160 17.98 9.41 -6.02
N TYR A 161 18.06 9.97 -4.82
CA TYR A 161 17.27 9.52 -3.67
C TYR A 161 15.76 9.61 -3.92
N ILE A 162 15.29 10.70 -4.58
CA ILE A 162 13.88 10.87 -4.96
C ILE A 162 13.46 9.79 -5.96
N ALA A 163 14.29 9.53 -6.99
CA ALA A 163 14.04 8.48 -7.97
C ALA A 163 13.96 7.10 -7.30
N ASP A 164 14.92 6.77 -6.45
CA ASP A 164 14.99 5.48 -5.76
C ASP A 164 13.75 5.27 -4.88
N LYS A 165 13.37 6.28 -4.09
CA LYS A 165 12.20 6.20 -3.21
C LYS A 165 10.88 6.14 -3.99
N ALA A 166 10.74 6.88 -5.07
CA ALA A 166 9.58 6.78 -5.95
C ALA A 166 9.51 5.39 -6.65
N ASN A 167 10.66 4.85 -7.04
CA ASN A 167 10.75 3.49 -7.58
C ASN A 167 10.39 2.43 -6.53
N GLU A 168 10.81 2.58 -5.26
CA GLU A 168 10.40 1.67 -4.17
C GLU A 168 8.87 1.66 -3.97
N ILE A 169 8.20 2.81 -4.12
CA ILE A 169 6.73 2.90 -4.06
C ILE A 169 6.08 2.14 -5.21
N ASN A 170 6.56 2.34 -6.44
CA ASN A 170 5.95 1.76 -7.64
C ASN A 170 6.36 0.31 -7.92
N TYR A 171 7.56 -0.07 -7.49
CA TYR A 171 8.19 -1.37 -7.72
C TYR A 171 8.80 -1.90 -6.41
N PRO A 172 7.98 -2.18 -5.40
CA PRO A 172 8.48 -2.65 -4.12
C PRO A 172 9.23 -3.98 -4.29
N THR A 173 10.43 -4.04 -3.73
CA THR A 173 11.23 -5.28 -3.70
C THR A 173 10.90 -6.15 -2.50
N LYS A 174 10.26 -5.56 -1.50
CA LYS A 174 9.78 -6.26 -0.30
C LYS A 174 8.28 -6.06 -0.15
N PRO A 175 7.55 -7.07 0.27
CA PRO A 175 6.11 -6.95 0.48
C PRO A 175 5.80 -6.07 1.71
N THR A 176 4.65 -5.41 1.67
CA THR A 176 4.09 -4.79 2.87
C THR A 176 3.27 -5.83 3.61
N LEU A 177 3.74 -6.23 4.79
CA LEU A 177 3.11 -7.23 5.65
C LEU A 177 2.37 -6.56 6.81
N VAL A 178 1.11 -6.94 7.03
CA VAL A 178 0.29 -6.48 8.17
C VAL A 178 -0.09 -7.69 9.00
N TRP A 179 0.35 -7.69 10.27
CA TRP A 179 0.18 -8.79 11.21
C TRP A 179 -0.98 -8.50 12.16
N GLU A 180 -1.87 -9.47 12.32
CA GLU A 180 -3.03 -9.41 13.21
C GLU A 180 -3.10 -10.69 14.04
N GLN A 181 -3.06 -10.56 15.37
CA GLN A 181 -3.24 -11.68 16.27
C GLN A 181 -4.74 -12.03 16.40
N LEU A 182 -5.08 -13.31 16.43
CA LEU A 182 -6.42 -13.75 16.79
C LEU A 182 -6.67 -13.50 18.29
N ALA A 183 -7.92 -13.28 18.69
CA ALA A 183 -8.29 -13.12 20.10
C ALA A 183 -7.87 -14.35 20.93
N GLU A 184 -7.96 -15.53 20.32
CA GLU A 184 -7.48 -16.81 20.85
C GLU A 184 -6.99 -17.68 19.70
N PRO A 185 -6.04 -18.63 19.94
CA PRO A 185 -5.66 -19.62 18.95
C PRO A 185 -6.86 -20.50 18.57
N ARG A 186 -6.94 -20.87 17.28
CA ARG A 186 -8.02 -21.72 16.75
C ARG A 186 -7.46 -22.84 15.92
N THR A 187 -8.15 -23.98 15.95
CA THR A 187 -7.83 -25.13 15.11
C THR A 187 -8.51 -24.98 13.75
N PHE A 188 -7.74 -25.15 12.69
CA PHE A 188 -8.19 -25.21 11.31
C PHE A 188 -7.86 -26.58 10.72
N THR A 189 -8.60 -26.98 9.71
CA THR A 189 -8.38 -28.23 8.97
C THR A 189 -7.95 -27.91 7.54
N THR A 190 -6.94 -28.59 7.04
CA THR A 190 -6.44 -28.46 5.67
C THR A 190 -7.43 -29.02 4.65
N LEU A 191 -7.64 -28.32 3.53
CA LEU A 191 -8.64 -28.66 2.53
C LEU A 191 -8.10 -29.47 1.35
N LYS A 192 -6.79 -29.41 1.09
CA LYS A 192 -6.15 -29.97 -0.12
C LYS A 192 -5.07 -30.97 0.23
N ASP A 193 -4.76 -31.87 -0.70
CA ASP A 193 -3.63 -32.78 -0.64
C ASP A 193 -2.74 -32.59 -1.89
N PRO A 194 -1.59 -31.93 -1.78
CA PRO A 194 -1.06 -31.29 -0.59
C PRO A 194 -1.65 -29.91 -0.31
N THR A 195 -1.79 -29.53 0.96
CA THR A 195 -1.95 -28.14 1.39
C THR A 195 -0.56 -27.60 1.72
N GLU A 196 -0.18 -26.47 1.12
CA GLU A 196 1.16 -25.95 1.23
C GLU A 196 1.26 -24.84 2.30
N LEU A 197 2.33 -24.90 3.09
CA LEU A 197 2.76 -23.81 3.96
C LEU A 197 3.74 -22.93 3.19
N TRP A 198 3.34 -21.69 2.89
CA TRP A 198 4.05 -20.80 1.98
C TRP A 198 4.97 -19.82 2.70
N ASP A 199 6.18 -19.62 2.15
CA ASP A 199 6.96 -18.40 2.38
C ASP A 199 6.41 -17.33 1.46
N PHE A 200 5.70 -16.36 2.05
CA PHE A 200 5.02 -15.29 1.32
C PHE A 200 5.73 -13.92 1.44
N ASN A 201 7.02 -13.91 1.82
CA ASN A 201 7.82 -12.68 1.90
C ASN A 201 8.23 -12.14 0.52
N HIS A 202 7.28 -12.11 -0.42
CA HIS A 202 7.52 -11.77 -1.82
C HIS A 202 6.45 -10.82 -2.35
N VAL A 203 6.77 -10.08 -3.42
CA VAL A 203 5.84 -9.16 -4.10
C VAL A 203 5.09 -9.82 -5.27
N SER A 204 5.48 -11.04 -5.62
CA SER A 204 4.87 -11.85 -6.68
C SER A 204 4.59 -13.27 -6.19
N TYR A 205 3.47 -13.85 -6.57
CA TYR A 205 3.14 -15.24 -6.28
C TYR A 205 4.17 -16.23 -6.86
N ALA A 206 4.77 -15.89 -8.00
CA ALA A 206 5.79 -16.74 -8.65
C ALA A 206 7.04 -16.93 -7.79
N ASP A 207 7.32 -16.01 -6.88
CA ASP A 207 8.48 -16.04 -6.00
C ASP A 207 8.20 -16.74 -4.66
N CYS A 208 6.92 -16.94 -4.31
CA CYS A 208 6.53 -17.67 -3.09
C CYS A 208 6.96 -19.14 -3.20
N LYS A 209 7.52 -19.66 -2.12
CA LYS A 209 8.02 -21.05 -2.06
C LYS A 209 7.32 -21.82 -0.96
N SER A 210 6.97 -23.08 -1.26
CA SER A 210 6.51 -24.01 -0.25
C SER A 210 7.63 -24.34 0.73
N LYS A 211 7.30 -24.33 2.02
CA LYS A 211 8.21 -24.71 3.12
C LYS A 211 7.87 -26.08 3.69
N LYS A 212 6.61 -26.47 3.64
CA LYS A 212 6.09 -27.71 4.16
C LYS A 212 4.75 -28.02 3.51
N SER A 213 4.49 -29.30 3.28
CA SER A 213 3.22 -29.80 2.76
C SER A 213 2.46 -30.57 3.83
N TYR A 214 1.15 -30.49 3.79
CA TYR A 214 0.20 -31.19 4.66
C TYR A 214 -0.78 -31.97 3.81
N LYS A 215 -1.33 -33.07 4.34
CA LYS A 215 -2.41 -33.82 3.70
C LYS A 215 -3.74 -33.14 3.96
N ALA A 216 -4.74 -33.41 3.12
CA ALA A 216 -6.10 -32.95 3.39
C ALA A 216 -6.62 -33.56 4.70
N GLY A 217 -7.33 -32.77 5.49
CA GLY A 217 -7.88 -33.21 6.77
C GLY A 217 -6.93 -33.15 7.96
N GLU A 218 -5.69 -32.67 7.80
CA GLU A 218 -4.79 -32.43 8.94
C GLU A 218 -5.21 -31.18 9.72
N ASP A 219 -5.23 -31.28 11.04
CA ASP A 219 -5.52 -30.16 11.93
C ASP A 219 -4.26 -29.33 12.17
N VAL A 220 -4.42 -28.02 12.09
CA VAL A 220 -3.36 -27.03 12.33
C VAL A 220 -3.85 -25.95 13.28
N GLU A 221 -3.02 -25.59 14.26
CA GLU A 221 -3.33 -24.51 15.19
C GLU A 221 -2.86 -23.18 14.62
N ILE A 222 -3.77 -22.22 14.52
CA ILE A 222 -3.54 -20.87 13.99
C ILE A 222 -3.60 -19.86 15.13
N TYR A 223 -2.57 -19.03 15.21
CA TYR A 223 -2.40 -18.00 16.24
C TYR A 223 -2.74 -16.60 15.72
N GLY A 224 -2.54 -16.34 14.44
CA GLY A 224 -2.77 -15.06 13.84
C GLY A 224 -2.93 -15.13 12.33
N LYS A 225 -3.05 -13.98 11.72
CA LYS A 225 -3.02 -13.83 10.27
C LYS A 225 -2.03 -12.72 9.87
N CYS A 226 -1.52 -12.80 8.66
CA CYS A 226 -0.70 -11.77 8.06
C CYS A 226 -1.21 -11.47 6.65
N THR A 227 -1.52 -10.21 6.39
CA THR A 227 -1.90 -9.73 5.06
C THR A 227 -0.66 -9.28 4.32
N ASN A 228 -0.37 -9.90 3.17
CA ASN A 228 0.59 -9.41 2.21
C ASN A 228 -0.11 -8.49 1.21
N ARG A 229 0.05 -7.17 1.38
CA ARG A 229 -0.61 -6.17 0.53
C ARG A 229 -0.12 -6.18 -0.92
N SER A 230 1.11 -6.60 -1.16
CA SER A 230 1.67 -6.70 -2.52
C SER A 230 1.01 -7.83 -3.32
N LEU A 231 0.62 -8.92 -2.66
CA LEU A 231 -0.09 -10.04 -3.27
C LEU A 231 -1.63 -9.88 -3.21
N ASN A 232 -2.12 -8.85 -2.53
CA ASN A 232 -3.55 -8.63 -2.23
C ASN A 232 -4.21 -9.89 -1.62
N THR A 233 -3.50 -10.54 -0.72
CA THR A 233 -3.95 -11.78 -0.05
C THR A 233 -3.45 -11.85 1.38
N TRP A 234 -3.98 -12.80 2.15
CA TRP A 234 -3.60 -13.00 3.53
C TRP A 234 -3.42 -14.48 3.84
N TYR A 235 -2.65 -14.75 4.88
CA TYR A 235 -2.23 -16.07 5.30
C TYR A 235 -2.53 -16.29 6.77
N TYR A 236 -2.91 -17.50 7.13
CA TYR A 236 -3.03 -17.95 8.51
C TYR A 236 -1.66 -18.40 9.03
N ILE A 237 -1.30 -17.94 10.23
CA ILE A 237 0.04 -18.08 10.77
C ILE A 237 0.02 -18.87 12.07
N GLN A 238 0.90 -19.88 12.17
CA GLN A 238 1.13 -20.64 13.38
C GLN A 238 1.88 -19.78 14.43
N LYS A 239 1.78 -20.14 15.71
CA LYS A 239 2.34 -19.36 16.83
C LYS A 239 3.82 -19.05 16.67
N SER A 240 4.65 -20.05 16.38
CA SER A 240 6.10 -19.89 16.27
C SER A 240 6.55 -18.93 15.19
N ASP A 241 5.80 -18.85 14.08
CA ASP A 241 6.09 -17.94 12.98
C ASP A 241 5.53 -16.55 13.25
N PHE A 242 4.36 -16.45 13.89
CA PHE A 242 3.75 -15.19 14.26
C PHE A 242 4.62 -14.41 15.27
N GLU A 243 5.08 -15.05 16.34
CA GLU A 243 5.90 -14.43 17.39
C GLU A 243 7.25 -13.92 16.85
N LYS A 244 7.79 -14.56 15.81
CA LYS A 244 9.03 -14.16 15.14
C LYS A 244 8.79 -13.22 13.95
N GLN A 245 7.53 -12.91 13.63
CA GLN A 245 7.14 -12.22 12.38
C GLN A 245 7.77 -12.87 11.15
N ASN A 246 7.87 -14.20 11.16
CA ASN A 246 8.35 -14.99 10.04
C ASN A 246 7.20 -15.17 9.02
N PRO A 247 7.33 -14.69 7.78
CA PRO A 247 6.26 -14.67 6.79
C PRO A 247 6.03 -16.04 6.14
N VAL A 248 5.74 -17.03 6.98
CA VAL A 248 5.40 -18.41 6.59
C VAL A 248 3.99 -18.73 7.09
N GLY A 249 3.11 -19.16 6.20
CA GLY A 249 1.71 -19.41 6.56
C GLY A 249 0.91 -20.15 5.49
N PHE A 250 -0.32 -20.50 5.86
CA PHE A 250 -1.30 -21.11 4.97
C PHE A 250 -2.09 -20.03 4.24
N ASN A 251 -2.27 -20.18 2.93
CA ASN A 251 -3.20 -19.32 2.19
C ASN A 251 -4.61 -19.50 2.77
N HIS A 252 -5.34 -18.40 2.94
CA HIS A 252 -6.66 -18.39 3.56
C HIS A 252 -7.70 -19.29 2.88
N GLY A 253 -7.53 -19.60 1.59
CA GLY A 253 -8.39 -20.52 0.85
C GLY A 253 -8.01 -22.00 0.97
N ASP A 254 -6.94 -22.33 1.66
CA ASP A 254 -6.41 -23.71 1.75
C ASP A 254 -6.73 -24.40 3.08
N ILE A 255 -7.25 -23.66 4.05
CA ILE A 255 -7.65 -24.20 5.36
C ILE A 255 -9.00 -23.62 5.79
N VAL A 256 -9.75 -24.35 6.61
CA VAL A 256 -11.05 -23.94 7.13
C VAL A 256 -11.09 -24.09 8.65
N LEU A 257 -11.79 -23.18 9.33
CA LEU A 257 -11.99 -23.27 10.77
C LEU A 257 -12.70 -24.61 11.08
N LYS A 258 -12.10 -25.41 11.96
CA LYS A 258 -12.70 -26.64 12.44
C LYS A 258 -13.93 -26.28 13.28
N ALA A 259 -15.08 -26.85 12.92
CA ALA A 259 -16.29 -26.70 13.70
C ALA A 259 -16.06 -27.27 15.10
N GLU A 260 -16.45 -26.51 16.13
CA GLU A 260 -16.52 -27.08 17.47
C GLU A 260 -17.51 -28.24 17.45
N PRO A 261 -17.19 -29.38 18.13
CA PRO A 261 -18.18 -30.44 18.28
C PRO A 261 -19.43 -29.84 18.92
N GLU A 262 -20.58 -30.15 18.36
CA GLU A 262 -21.85 -29.74 19.00
C GLU A 262 -21.78 -30.20 20.47
N PRO A 263 -22.15 -29.35 21.42
CA PRO A 263 -22.18 -29.74 22.81
C PRO A 263 -23.01 -31.03 22.92
N THR A 264 -22.42 -32.05 23.48
CA THR A 264 -23.15 -33.31 23.76
C THR A 264 -24.41 -32.90 24.48
N PRO A 265 -25.61 -33.26 23.96
CA PRO A 265 -26.85 -32.86 24.63
C PRO A 265 -26.74 -33.34 26.11
N GLU A 266 -26.92 -32.40 27.01
CA GLU A 266 -27.04 -32.78 28.43
C GLU A 266 -28.07 -33.90 28.52
N PRO A 267 -27.76 -35.01 29.26
CA PRO A 267 -28.75 -36.08 29.45
C PRO A 267 -30.02 -35.42 29.94
N GLU A 268 -31.12 -35.64 29.21
CA GLU A 268 -32.43 -35.14 29.67
C GLU A 268 -32.61 -35.54 31.15
N PRO A 269 -33.04 -34.64 32.05
CA PRO A 269 -33.25 -34.95 33.42
C PRO A 269 -34.21 -36.15 33.48
N GLU A 270 -33.76 -37.26 34.08
CA GLU A 270 -34.57 -38.47 34.22
C GLU A 270 -35.93 -38.05 34.81
N ASP A 271 -37.00 -38.34 34.10
CA ASP A 271 -38.37 -38.06 34.58
C ASP A 271 -38.55 -38.76 35.94
N PRO A 272 -38.70 -38.02 37.02
CA PRO A 272 -38.82 -38.61 38.37
C PRO A 272 -39.97 -39.65 38.48
N THR A 273 -40.91 -39.60 37.55
CA THR A 273 -42.03 -40.59 37.49
C THR A 273 -41.56 -41.96 36.97
N VAL A 274 -40.53 -42.00 36.10
CA VAL A 274 -39.95 -43.26 35.60
C VAL A 274 -39.25 -44.01 36.72
N GLY A 275 -38.50 -43.33 37.58
CA GLY A 275 -37.85 -43.93 38.73
C GLY A 275 -38.84 -44.45 39.77
N ILE A 276 -39.99 -43.75 39.97
CA ILE A 276 -41.07 -44.23 40.86
C ILE A 276 -41.76 -45.47 40.25
N LEU A 277 -42.03 -45.48 38.97
CA LEU A 277 -42.69 -46.60 38.27
C LEU A 277 -41.80 -47.84 38.32
N GLN A 278 -40.52 -47.72 38.12
CA GLN A 278 -39.55 -48.85 38.22
C GLN A 278 -39.48 -49.41 39.64
N ARG A 279 -39.49 -48.63 40.69
CA ARG A 279 -39.52 -49.09 42.09
C ARG A 279 -40.85 -49.77 42.38
N PHE A 280 -41.95 -49.29 41.87
CA PHE A 280 -43.27 -49.90 42.02
C PHE A 280 -43.35 -51.28 41.34
N ILE A 281 -42.82 -51.40 40.14
CA ILE A 281 -42.73 -52.68 39.38
C ILE A 281 -41.85 -53.66 40.18
N GLN A 282 -40.68 -53.26 40.68
CA GLN A 282 -39.83 -54.10 41.53
C GLN A 282 -40.54 -54.56 42.82
N PHE A 283 -41.29 -53.68 43.44
CA PHE A 283 -42.10 -54.00 44.64
C PHE A 283 -43.17 -55.01 44.33
N ILE A 284 -43.95 -54.86 43.24
CA ILE A 284 -44.96 -55.84 42.81
C ILE A 284 -44.31 -57.18 42.50
N GLN A 285 -43.16 -57.19 41.80
CA GLN A 285 -42.45 -58.43 41.51
C GLN A 285 -42.01 -59.15 42.77
N HIS A 286 -41.55 -58.43 43.79
CA HIS A 286 -41.20 -58.99 45.08
C HIS A 286 -42.39 -59.62 45.83
N ILE A 287 -43.58 -59.00 45.76
CA ILE A 287 -44.84 -59.55 46.33
C ILE A 287 -45.23 -60.84 45.60
N ILE A 288 -45.14 -60.87 44.26
CA ILE A 288 -45.44 -62.08 43.48
C ILE A 288 -44.53 -63.23 43.87
N ASP A 289 -43.21 -62.97 44.00
CA ASP A 289 -42.22 -63.94 44.42
C ASP A 289 -42.46 -64.49 45.82
N LEU A 290 -42.94 -63.65 46.73
CA LEU A 290 -43.32 -64.08 48.08
C LEU A 290 -44.59 -64.96 48.09
N ILE A 291 -45.57 -64.72 47.25
CA ILE A 291 -46.77 -65.51 47.14
C ILE A 291 -46.50 -66.85 46.52
N THR A 292 -45.67 -66.86 45.43
CA THR A 292 -45.34 -68.08 44.70
C THR A 292 -44.42 -69.06 45.44
N ARG A 293 -43.62 -68.54 46.43
CA ARG A 293 -42.78 -69.36 47.31
C ARG A 293 -43.57 -70.05 48.45
N LYS A 294 -44.84 -69.70 48.69
CA LYS A 294 -45.69 -70.25 49.73
C LYS A 294 -46.79 -71.23 49.19
N ALA A 295 -46.82 -71.47 47.93
CA ALA A 295 -47.62 -72.49 47.26
C ALA A 295 -46.69 -73.68 46.88
#